data_8fcdb829065331e0a2a07feda748499a
#
_entry.id   8fcdb829065331e0a2a07feda748499a
#
_cell.length_a   1.000
_cell.length_b   1.000
_cell.length_c   1.000
_cell.angle_alpha   90.00
_cell.angle_beta   90.00
_cell.angle_gamma   90.00
#
_symmetry.space_group_name_H-M   'P 1'
#
loop_
_entity.id
_entity.type
_entity.pdbx_description
1 polymer ?
#
loop_
_entity_poly.entity_id
_entity_poly.type
_entity_poly.pdbx_seq_one_letter_code
_entity_poly.pdbx_strand_id
1 'polypeptide(L)'
;MKEKIKNFIKENYKFILVLILLVLFTTIRLPYYIMTTGGTINITDRVEMTGYEKDKEGSINMLYVSEYDATPFSYLVAKIKGEEINSNKDRKISNESVKDINKRNKIMRDNSLDTATIVAYKEAGKTINIKSKKNIVMAKTNDNNFEVGD
;
A
#
# COMPACT_ATOMS: atom_id res chain seq x y z
N MET A 1 -38.83 -9.44 27.00
CA MET A 1 -37.69 -9.46 26.07
C MET A 1 -36.34 -9.38 26.78
N LYS A 2 -36.11 -8.43 27.67
CA LYS A 2 -34.84 -8.24 28.42
C LYS A 2 -34.42 -9.45 29.26
N GLU A 3 -35.32 -10.16 29.93
CA GLU A 3 -34.99 -11.34 30.74
C GLU A 3 -34.56 -12.54 29.90
N LYS A 4 -35.17 -12.77 28.73
CA LYS A 4 -34.77 -13.84 27.81
C LYS A 4 -33.34 -13.64 27.31
N ILE A 5 -32.97 -12.39 26.98
CA ILE A 5 -31.60 -12.03 26.55
C ILE A 5 -30.61 -12.25 27.70
N LYS A 6 -30.95 -11.85 28.91
CA LYS A 6 -30.08 -12.03 30.08
C LYS A 6 -29.83 -13.50 30.39
N ASN A 7 -30.88 -14.34 30.32
CA ASN A 7 -30.74 -15.78 30.53
C ASN A 7 -29.89 -16.44 29.41
N PHE A 8 -30.14 -16.08 28.15
CA PHE A 8 -29.36 -16.55 27.02
C PHE A 8 -27.85 -16.21 27.19
N ILE A 9 -27.52 -14.97 27.57
CA ILE A 9 -26.14 -14.54 27.82
C ILE A 9 -25.53 -15.36 28.97
N LYS A 10 -26.30 -15.56 30.05
CA LYS A 10 -25.83 -16.31 31.23
C LYS A 10 -25.57 -17.79 30.94
N GLU A 11 -26.39 -18.40 30.09
CA GLU A 11 -26.23 -19.80 29.69
C GLU A 11 -25.08 -19.99 28.69
N ASN A 12 -24.87 -19.01 27.82
CA ASN A 12 -23.91 -19.11 26.70
C ASN A 12 -22.67 -18.21 26.87
N TYR A 13 -22.40 -17.68 28.06
CA TYR A 13 -21.35 -16.68 28.25
C TYR A 13 -19.96 -17.16 27.81
N LYS A 14 -19.63 -18.45 27.99
CA LYS A 14 -18.35 -19.02 27.55
C LYS A 14 -18.22 -19.00 26.03
N PHE A 15 -19.28 -19.37 25.32
CA PHE A 15 -19.32 -19.34 23.88
C PHE A 15 -19.23 -17.91 23.35
N ILE A 16 -19.99 -16.98 23.95
CA ILE A 16 -19.97 -15.55 23.60
C ILE A 16 -18.57 -14.98 23.82
N LEU A 17 -17.92 -15.34 24.95
CA LEU A 17 -16.56 -14.87 25.25
C LEU A 17 -15.54 -15.38 24.21
N VAL A 18 -15.61 -16.65 23.83
CA VAL A 18 -14.76 -17.20 22.77
C VAL A 18 -14.99 -16.50 21.44
N LEU A 19 -16.23 -16.22 21.08
CA LEU A 19 -16.58 -15.53 19.85
C LEU A 19 -16.05 -14.08 19.86
N ILE A 20 -16.18 -13.37 20.99
CA ILE A 20 -15.60 -12.02 21.15
C ILE A 20 -14.08 -12.06 21.01
N LEU A 21 -13.41 -13.02 21.66
CA LEU A 21 -11.97 -13.18 21.55
C LEU A 21 -11.53 -13.47 20.10
N LEU A 22 -12.27 -14.29 19.39
CA LEU A 22 -12.00 -14.61 17.99
C LEU A 22 -12.15 -13.37 17.10
N VAL A 23 -13.21 -12.57 17.30
CA VAL A 23 -13.39 -11.31 16.60
C VAL A 23 -12.25 -10.34 16.91
N LEU A 24 -11.87 -10.17 18.17
CA LEU A 24 -10.75 -9.33 18.56
C LEU A 24 -9.44 -9.80 17.93
N PHE A 25 -9.20 -11.10 17.91
CA PHE A 25 -8.01 -11.69 17.34
C PHE A 25 -7.86 -11.47 15.83
N THR A 26 -8.96 -11.31 15.11
CA THR A 26 -8.98 -11.05 13.67
C THR A 26 -9.11 -9.58 13.29
N THR A 27 -9.55 -8.70 14.21
CA THR A 27 -9.84 -7.30 13.90
C THR A 27 -8.85 -6.30 14.51
N ILE A 28 -8.23 -6.62 15.64
CA ILE A 28 -7.23 -5.72 16.24
C ILE A 28 -6.04 -5.59 15.30
N ARG A 29 -5.64 -4.37 15.00
CA ARG A 29 -4.46 -4.09 14.19
C ARG A 29 -3.23 -3.95 15.07
N LEU A 30 -2.21 -4.72 14.75
CA LEU A 30 -0.90 -4.63 15.38
C LEU A 30 -0.07 -3.51 14.73
N PRO A 31 0.97 -3.01 15.42
CA PRO A 31 1.88 -2.01 14.86
C PRO A 31 2.87 -2.63 13.86
N TYR A 32 2.43 -3.59 13.07
CA TYR A 32 3.19 -4.31 12.06
C TYR A 32 2.42 -4.37 10.75
N TYR A 33 3.16 -4.53 9.65
CA TYR A 33 2.60 -4.89 8.36
C TYR A 33 3.31 -6.12 7.80
N ILE A 34 2.59 -6.86 6.99
CA ILE A 34 3.05 -8.11 6.39
C ILE A 34 3.21 -7.87 4.91
N MET A 35 4.38 -8.23 4.37
CA MET A 35 4.65 -8.25 2.94
C MET A 35 4.59 -9.69 2.44
N THR A 36 3.76 -9.92 1.43
CA THR A 36 3.62 -11.21 0.79
C THR A 36 3.98 -11.13 -0.68
N THR A 37 4.27 -12.27 -1.26
CA THR A 37 4.40 -12.37 -2.71
C THR A 37 3.11 -11.89 -3.36
N GLY A 38 3.25 -10.92 -4.25
CA GLY A 38 2.13 -10.45 -5.07
C GLY A 38 2.00 -11.28 -6.34
N GLY A 39 2.20 -10.65 -7.48
CA GLY A 39 2.10 -11.31 -8.78
C GLY A 39 2.72 -10.47 -9.88
N THR A 40 2.34 -10.80 -11.10
CA THR A 40 2.72 -10.06 -12.29
C THR A 40 1.50 -9.38 -12.90
N ILE A 41 1.66 -8.15 -13.34
CA ILE A 41 0.64 -7.43 -14.12
C ILE A 41 1.22 -7.14 -15.48
N ASN A 42 0.54 -7.60 -16.54
CA ASN A 42 0.89 -7.20 -17.89
C ASN A 42 0.54 -5.72 -18.09
N ILE A 43 1.54 -4.91 -18.42
CA ILE A 43 1.37 -3.48 -18.65
C ILE A 43 1.55 -3.08 -20.12
N THR A 44 1.67 -4.05 -21.02
CA THR A 44 1.82 -3.80 -22.47
C THR A 44 0.72 -2.89 -23.01
N ASP A 45 -0.52 -3.10 -22.56
CA ASP A 45 -1.67 -2.30 -23.00
C ASP A 45 -1.74 -0.90 -22.37
N ARG A 46 -0.96 -0.67 -21.33
CA ARG A 46 -0.89 0.65 -20.64
C ARG A 46 0.20 1.55 -21.18
N VAL A 47 1.07 1.01 -22.04
CA VAL A 47 2.13 1.77 -22.69
C VAL A 47 1.66 2.11 -24.10
N GLU A 48 1.46 3.40 -24.39
CA GLU A 48 1.08 3.90 -25.72
C GLU A 48 2.08 4.95 -26.17
N MET A 49 2.44 4.88 -27.44
CA MET A 49 3.28 5.89 -28.09
C MET A 49 2.58 6.37 -29.35
N THR A 50 2.26 7.64 -29.40
CA THR A 50 1.58 8.24 -30.56
C THR A 50 2.42 8.10 -31.82
N GLY A 51 1.84 7.54 -32.88
CA GLY A 51 2.51 7.34 -34.17
C GLY A 51 3.32 6.05 -34.30
N TYR A 52 3.24 5.16 -33.31
CA TYR A 52 3.86 3.83 -33.35
C TYR A 52 2.84 2.75 -33.06
N GLU A 53 2.84 1.68 -33.86
CA GLU A 53 2.05 0.50 -33.54
C GLU A 53 2.71 -0.30 -32.40
N LYS A 54 1.88 -0.91 -31.58
CA LYS A 54 2.35 -1.82 -30.53
C LYS A 54 2.95 -3.06 -31.18
N ASP A 55 4.06 -3.51 -30.62
CA ASP A 55 4.67 -4.77 -30.98
C ASP A 55 3.68 -5.91 -30.68
N LYS A 56 3.53 -6.84 -31.61
CA LYS A 56 2.62 -7.98 -31.48
C LYS A 56 3.27 -9.16 -30.77
N GLU A 57 4.59 -9.12 -30.64
CA GLU A 57 5.37 -10.15 -29.98
C GLU A 57 5.98 -9.63 -28.67
N GLY A 58 5.90 -10.45 -27.62
CA GLY A 58 6.41 -10.10 -26.31
C GLY A 58 5.39 -9.43 -25.39
N SER A 59 5.78 -9.23 -24.15
CA SER A 59 4.96 -8.54 -23.14
C SER A 59 5.84 -7.81 -22.13
N ILE A 60 5.37 -6.66 -21.66
CA ILE A 60 5.98 -5.93 -20.56
C ILE A 60 5.20 -6.25 -19.30
N ASN A 61 5.86 -6.85 -18.32
CA ASN A 61 5.25 -7.26 -17.07
C ASN A 61 5.86 -6.53 -15.90
N MET A 62 5.02 -6.03 -15.00
CA MET A 62 5.41 -5.42 -13.74
C MET A 62 5.19 -6.42 -12.61
N LEU A 63 6.21 -6.63 -11.79
CA LEU A 63 6.08 -7.39 -10.53
C LEU A 63 5.53 -6.46 -9.44
N TYR A 64 4.68 -7.01 -8.58
CA TYR A 64 4.21 -6.31 -7.39
C TYR A 64 4.23 -7.22 -6.17
N VAL A 65 4.33 -6.62 -5.01
CA VAL A 65 4.15 -7.26 -3.70
C VAL A 65 2.84 -6.80 -3.08
N SER A 66 2.23 -7.65 -2.29
CA SER A 66 1.04 -7.29 -1.51
C SER A 66 1.46 -6.93 -0.09
N GLU A 67 0.86 -5.88 0.44
CA GLU A 67 1.14 -5.37 1.77
C GLU A 67 -0.17 -5.08 2.51
N TYR A 68 -0.28 -5.55 3.75
CA TYR A 68 -1.45 -5.33 4.59
C TYR A 68 -1.09 -5.23 6.08
N ASP A 69 -1.93 -4.51 6.84
CA ASP A 69 -1.74 -4.35 8.28
C ASP A 69 -1.92 -5.69 9.00
N ALA A 70 -1.03 -6.00 9.91
CA ALA A 70 -1.07 -7.24 10.67
C ALA A 70 -2.18 -7.21 11.74
N THR A 71 -2.93 -8.31 11.83
CA THR A 71 -3.75 -8.66 12.99
C THR A 71 -3.05 -9.78 13.76
N PRO A 72 -3.41 -10.06 15.04
CA PRO A 72 -2.82 -11.20 15.76
C PRO A 72 -2.90 -12.51 14.98
N PHE A 73 -4.02 -12.76 14.31
CA PHE A 73 -4.21 -13.93 13.46
C PHE A 73 -3.25 -13.93 12.26
N SER A 74 -3.27 -12.86 11.47
CA SER A 74 -2.43 -12.79 10.26
C SER A 74 -0.94 -12.78 10.60
N TYR A 75 -0.55 -12.19 11.73
CA TYR A 75 0.83 -12.21 12.22
C TYR A 75 1.33 -13.63 12.47
N LEU A 76 0.52 -14.47 13.15
CA LEU A 76 0.88 -15.88 13.38
C LEU A 76 0.96 -16.66 12.07
N VAL A 77 0.00 -16.46 11.17
CA VAL A 77 0.00 -17.12 9.86
C VAL A 77 1.23 -16.72 9.04
N ALA A 78 1.56 -15.43 8.99
CA ALA A 78 2.74 -14.93 8.31
C ALA A 78 4.04 -15.54 8.87
N LYS A 79 4.14 -15.63 10.20
CA LYS A 79 5.29 -16.25 10.87
C LYS A 79 5.45 -17.72 10.50
N ILE A 80 4.34 -18.47 10.43
CA ILE A 80 4.35 -19.89 10.03
C ILE A 80 4.75 -20.05 8.57
N LYS A 81 4.28 -19.14 7.68
CA LYS A 81 4.58 -19.17 6.26
C LYS A 81 5.97 -18.61 5.91
N GLY A 82 6.67 -17.99 6.86
CA GLY A 82 7.93 -17.31 6.59
C GLY A 82 7.78 -16.02 5.76
N GLU A 83 6.61 -15.38 5.83
CA GLU A 83 6.37 -14.10 5.18
C GLU A 83 7.10 -12.97 5.93
N GLU A 84 7.43 -11.90 5.23
CA GLU A 84 8.16 -10.77 5.81
C GLU A 84 7.23 -9.92 6.68
N ILE A 85 7.61 -9.72 7.95
CA ILE A 85 6.86 -8.92 8.92
C ILE A 85 7.72 -7.73 9.32
N ASN A 86 7.23 -6.53 9.03
CA ASN A 86 7.94 -5.27 9.26
C ASN A 86 7.17 -4.37 10.24
N SER A 87 7.90 -3.50 10.92
CA SER A 87 7.29 -2.51 11.82
C SER A 87 6.63 -1.38 11.03
N ASN A 88 5.46 -0.93 11.47
CA ASN A 88 4.84 0.29 10.91
C ASN A 88 5.72 1.54 11.08
N LYS A 89 6.71 1.50 11.97
CA LYS A 89 7.69 2.59 12.10
C LYS A 89 8.57 2.71 10.87
N ASP A 90 8.89 1.60 10.22
CA ASP A 90 9.77 1.56 9.04
C ASP A 90 9.10 2.16 7.79
N ARG A 91 7.77 2.18 7.78
CA ARG A 91 6.95 2.84 6.74
C ARG A 91 6.91 4.35 6.86
N LYS A 92 7.08 4.86 8.07
CA LYS A 92 6.84 6.26 8.39
C LYS A 92 8.13 7.04 8.36
N ILE A 93 8.10 8.19 7.73
CA ILE A 93 9.10 9.23 7.92
C ILE A 93 8.60 10.11 9.06
N SER A 94 9.17 9.94 10.27
CA SER A 94 8.73 10.67 11.47
C SER A 94 7.26 10.32 11.85
N ASN A 95 6.46 11.30 12.23
CA ASN A 95 5.08 11.16 12.70
C ASN A 95 4.03 11.19 11.57
N GLU A 96 4.36 10.70 10.37
CA GLU A 96 3.43 10.68 9.25
C GLU A 96 2.11 9.98 9.57
N SER A 97 1.02 10.59 9.15
CA SER A 97 -0.29 9.95 9.12
C SER A 97 -0.39 8.99 7.91
N VAL A 98 -1.32 8.04 7.96
CA VAL A 98 -1.63 7.17 6.81
C VAL A 98 -2.00 7.99 5.57
N LYS A 99 -2.68 9.13 5.76
CA LYS A 99 -3.03 10.05 4.68
C LYS A 99 -1.79 10.64 4.01
N ASP A 100 -0.78 11.02 4.79
CA ASP A 100 0.46 11.59 4.28
C ASP A 100 1.28 10.53 3.53
N ILE A 101 1.35 9.30 4.06
CA ILE A 101 1.98 8.16 3.39
C ILE A 101 1.33 7.93 2.02
N ASN A 102 0.01 7.91 1.94
CA ASN A 102 -0.70 7.72 0.68
C ASN A 102 -0.47 8.87 -0.31
N LYS A 103 -0.45 10.13 0.16
CA LYS A 103 -0.09 11.29 -0.67
C LYS A 103 1.34 11.16 -1.19
N ARG A 104 2.31 10.85 -0.32
CA ARG A 104 3.71 10.64 -0.70
C ARG A 104 3.87 9.54 -1.74
N ASN A 105 3.24 8.39 -1.52
CA ASN A 105 3.30 7.28 -2.46
C ASN A 105 2.73 7.65 -3.84
N LYS A 106 1.65 8.45 -3.87
CA LYS A 106 1.09 8.97 -5.12
C LYS A 106 2.08 9.89 -5.83
N ILE A 107 2.71 10.83 -5.11
CA ILE A 107 3.71 11.74 -5.68
C ILE A 107 4.91 10.95 -6.23
N MET A 108 5.40 9.97 -5.47
CA MET A 108 6.49 9.09 -5.91
C MET A 108 6.15 8.34 -7.19
N ARG A 109 4.94 7.78 -7.27
CA ARG A 109 4.45 7.10 -8.47
C ARG A 109 4.42 8.03 -9.67
N ASP A 110 3.82 9.22 -9.52
CA ASP A 110 3.67 10.19 -10.60
C ASP A 110 5.05 10.67 -11.10
N ASN A 111 5.97 10.96 -10.17
CA ASN A 111 7.36 11.30 -10.52
C ASN A 111 8.12 10.16 -11.21
N SER A 112 7.85 8.91 -10.83
CA SER A 112 8.45 7.76 -11.50
C SER A 112 7.95 7.59 -12.93
N LEU A 113 6.66 7.83 -13.18
CA LEU A 113 6.09 7.81 -14.53
C LEU A 113 6.68 8.92 -15.41
N ASP A 114 6.79 10.14 -14.89
CA ASP A 114 7.39 11.26 -15.61
C ASP A 114 8.86 10.97 -15.95
N THR A 115 9.62 10.45 -14.96
CA THR A 115 11.02 10.09 -15.14
C THR A 115 11.18 8.97 -16.18
N ALA A 116 10.36 7.93 -16.11
CA ALA A 116 10.38 6.83 -17.07
C ALA A 116 10.09 7.34 -18.49
N THR A 117 9.11 8.24 -18.64
CA THR A 117 8.77 8.87 -19.92
C THR A 117 9.96 9.66 -20.46
N ILE A 118 10.59 10.49 -19.62
CA ILE A 118 11.77 11.27 -20.01
C ILE A 118 12.90 10.36 -20.49
N VAL A 119 13.20 9.29 -19.75
CA VAL A 119 14.26 8.35 -20.09
C VAL A 119 13.93 7.65 -21.42
N ALA A 120 12.71 7.15 -21.58
CA ALA A 120 12.30 6.44 -22.80
C ALA A 120 12.44 7.33 -24.05
N TYR A 121 11.99 8.56 -23.99
CA TYR A 121 12.14 9.51 -25.11
C TYR A 121 13.61 9.84 -25.40
N LYS A 122 14.44 10.01 -24.37
CA LYS A 122 15.86 10.25 -24.51
C LYS A 122 16.56 9.08 -25.22
N GLU A 123 16.32 7.86 -24.78
CA GLU A 123 16.89 6.65 -25.37
C GLU A 123 16.40 6.45 -26.82
N ALA A 124 15.19 6.87 -27.13
CA ALA A 124 14.66 6.90 -28.49
C ALA A 124 15.22 8.05 -29.37
N GLY A 125 16.20 8.81 -28.88
CA GLY A 125 16.78 9.94 -29.60
C GLY A 125 15.84 11.12 -29.85
N LYS A 126 14.76 11.21 -29.08
CA LYS A 126 13.77 12.29 -29.20
C LYS A 126 14.11 13.48 -28.29
N THR A 127 13.87 14.69 -28.79
CA THR A 127 14.02 15.89 -27.98
C THR A 127 12.84 16.04 -27.02
N ILE A 128 13.13 16.28 -25.74
CA ILE A 128 12.13 16.51 -24.71
C ILE A 128 12.17 17.97 -24.31
N ASN A 129 10.99 18.60 -24.30
CA ASN A 129 10.82 19.94 -23.78
C ASN A 129 10.09 19.90 -22.43
N ILE A 130 10.83 20.10 -21.34
CA ILE A 130 10.25 20.16 -19.98
C ILE A 130 9.67 21.56 -19.77
N LYS A 131 8.35 21.68 -19.79
CA LYS A 131 7.64 22.96 -19.67
C LYS A 131 7.70 23.55 -18.25
N SER A 132 7.69 22.72 -17.24
CA SER A 132 7.73 23.18 -15.84
C SER A 132 8.37 22.15 -14.93
N LYS A 133 8.97 22.62 -13.85
CA LYS A 133 9.46 21.80 -12.73
C LYS A 133 8.88 22.38 -11.45
N LYS A 134 8.52 21.51 -10.51
CA LYS A 134 8.01 21.90 -9.20
C LYS A 134 8.80 21.16 -8.12
N ASN A 135 9.07 21.86 -7.03
CA ASN A 135 9.51 21.23 -5.79
C ASN A 135 8.26 20.88 -4.99
N ILE A 136 8.17 19.65 -4.51
CA ILE A 136 7.00 19.16 -3.78
C ILE A 136 7.46 18.63 -2.43
N VAL A 137 6.72 19.00 -1.37
CA VAL A 137 6.97 18.50 -0.02
C VAL A 137 6.59 17.03 0.05
N MET A 138 7.59 16.16 0.18
CA MET A 138 7.39 14.71 0.23
C MET A 138 7.06 14.18 1.63
N ALA A 139 7.68 14.77 2.65
CA ALA A 139 7.45 14.43 4.05
C ALA A 139 7.77 15.63 4.95
N LYS A 140 7.15 15.66 6.12
CA LYS A 140 7.44 16.66 7.15
C LYS A 140 7.93 15.97 8.42
N THR A 141 8.95 16.52 9.05
CA THR A 141 9.54 15.98 10.27
C THR A 141 8.98 16.62 11.55
N ASN A 142 8.44 17.81 11.44
CA ASN A 142 7.88 18.58 12.57
C ASN A 142 6.54 19.21 12.16
N ASP A 143 5.78 19.66 13.15
CA ASP A 143 4.59 20.49 12.92
C ASP A 143 5.01 21.86 12.37
N ASN A 144 5.05 21.94 11.07
CA ASN A 144 5.24 23.17 10.31
C ASN A 144 3.99 23.43 9.46
N ASN A 145 3.93 24.63 8.87
CA ASN A 145 2.78 25.07 8.06
C ASN A 145 2.70 24.40 6.67
N PHE A 146 3.64 23.50 6.34
CA PHE A 146 3.63 22.79 5.07
C PHE A 146 2.86 21.49 5.20
N GLU A 147 2.12 21.15 4.14
CA GLU A 147 1.52 19.83 3.99
C GLU A 147 2.28 18.99 2.95
N VAL A 148 2.14 17.66 3.07
CA VAL A 148 2.67 16.75 2.03
C VAL A 148 1.90 17.03 0.73
N GLY A 149 2.64 17.37 -0.32
CA GLY A 149 2.10 17.71 -1.64
C GLY A 149 2.04 19.21 -1.96
N ASP A 150 2.45 20.10 -1.01
CA ASP A 150 2.60 21.53 -1.29
C ASP A 150 3.79 21.79 -2.24
#